data_22acb8561abbf551249d0b34cda5a82e
#
_entry.id   22acb8561abbf551249d0b34cda5a82e
#
_cell.length_a   1.000
_cell.length_b   1.000
_cell.length_c   1.000
_cell.angle_alpha   90.00
_cell.angle_beta   90.00
_cell.angle_gamma   90.00
#
_symmetry.space_group_name_H-M   'P 1'
#
loop_
_entity.id
_entity.type
_entity.pdbx_description
1 polymer ?
#
loop_
_entity_poly.entity_id
_entity_poly.type
_entity_poly.pdbx_seq_one_letter_code
_entity_poly.pdbx_strand_id
1 'polypeptide(L)'
;LSGFVVEVVKEIQKRIGNTDKIQLVPWARGLNELDTKPNVVLFSMSRTGERNPLYQWIGPVKESSFIFYAKAGSDIKIKSLDDAKKLTKVGVYNKDVRDLYLTSQGFKNLERSPDNVTSVKKLMGGRLDVVADSDDSIDGIIADAGFKKGDLVPLYTFMKSQLYIVMSKSTPSATVKQWNDALAGMKKDGSFAKLHRKFFPGAALPGPAIEKF
;
A
#
# COMPACT_ATOMS: atom_id res chain seq x y z
N LEU A 1 -8.99 14.99 2.43
CA LEU A 1 -8.07 13.86 2.39
C LEU A 1 -6.69 14.30 2.87
N SER A 2 -6.03 13.48 3.67
CA SER A 2 -4.69 13.69 4.22
C SER A 2 -3.90 12.38 4.14
N GLY A 3 -2.57 12.47 4.25
CA GLY A 3 -1.64 11.35 4.18
C GLY A 3 -0.42 11.69 3.33
N PHE A 4 0.70 11.01 3.56
CA PHE A 4 1.97 11.34 2.90
C PHE A 4 1.85 11.35 1.37
N VAL A 5 1.34 10.27 0.77
CA VAL A 5 1.24 10.18 -0.70
C VAL A 5 0.22 11.18 -1.26
N VAL A 6 -0.86 11.47 -0.52
CA VAL A 6 -1.83 12.53 -0.87
C VAL A 6 -1.12 13.89 -0.96
N GLU A 7 -0.28 14.23 0.01
CA GLU A 7 0.45 15.51 0.00
C GLU A 7 1.52 15.54 -1.11
N VAL A 8 2.17 14.42 -1.42
CA VAL A 8 3.07 14.32 -2.59
C VAL A 8 2.30 14.58 -3.88
N VAL A 9 1.13 13.95 -4.07
CA VAL A 9 0.29 14.14 -5.26
C VAL A 9 -0.17 15.58 -5.38
N LYS A 10 -0.65 16.20 -4.29
CA LYS A 10 -1.04 17.62 -4.27
C LYS A 10 0.11 18.56 -4.67
N GLU A 11 1.33 18.30 -4.18
CA GLU A 11 2.49 19.12 -4.53
C GLU A 11 2.89 18.94 -6.00
N ILE A 12 2.81 17.70 -6.54
CA ILE A 12 3.00 17.46 -7.98
C ILE A 12 1.95 18.24 -8.78
N GLN A 13 0.66 18.09 -8.44
CA GLN A 13 -0.44 18.82 -9.11
C GLN A 13 -0.19 20.33 -9.13
N LYS A 14 0.19 20.90 -7.98
CA LYS A 14 0.52 22.32 -7.86
C LYS A 14 1.64 22.74 -8.84
N ARG A 15 2.72 21.93 -8.94
CA ARG A 15 3.87 22.24 -9.81
C ARG A 15 3.53 22.19 -11.29
N ILE A 16 2.61 21.32 -11.67
CA ILE A 16 2.22 21.13 -13.07
C ILE A 16 0.92 21.87 -13.45
N GLY A 17 0.31 22.61 -12.51
CA GLY A 17 -0.94 23.34 -12.75
C GLY A 17 -2.16 22.44 -12.90
N ASN A 18 -2.13 21.20 -12.37
CA ASN A 18 -3.27 20.29 -12.40
C ASN A 18 -4.22 20.58 -11.24
N THR A 19 -5.52 20.71 -11.52
CA THR A 19 -6.57 21.05 -10.56
C THR A 19 -7.58 19.93 -10.31
N ASP A 20 -7.30 18.73 -10.79
CA ASP A 20 -8.17 17.57 -10.62
C ASP A 20 -8.37 17.22 -9.15
N LYS A 21 -9.59 16.85 -8.79
CA LYS A 21 -9.93 16.51 -7.41
C LYS A 21 -9.49 15.10 -7.06
N ILE A 22 -8.78 14.97 -5.96
CA ILE A 22 -8.46 13.66 -5.37
C ILE A 22 -9.72 13.10 -4.72
N GLN A 23 -10.05 11.84 -5.05
CA GLN A 23 -11.21 11.13 -4.52
C GLN A 23 -10.76 9.89 -3.75
N LEU A 24 -11.44 9.59 -2.66
CA LEU A 24 -11.31 8.30 -1.96
C LEU A 24 -12.35 7.34 -2.51
N VAL A 25 -11.90 6.23 -3.05
CA VAL A 25 -12.75 5.19 -3.61
C VAL A 25 -12.32 3.81 -3.12
N PRO A 26 -13.19 2.80 -3.08
CA PRO A 26 -12.78 1.43 -2.82
C PRO A 26 -11.70 0.98 -3.82
N TRP A 27 -10.71 0.21 -3.35
CA TRP A 27 -9.57 -0.21 -4.16
C TRP A 27 -9.96 -0.87 -5.49
N ALA A 28 -10.92 -1.81 -5.44
CA ALA A 28 -11.41 -2.51 -6.63
C ALA A 28 -12.02 -1.54 -7.67
N ARG A 29 -12.69 -0.46 -7.22
CA ARG A 29 -13.21 0.58 -8.10
C ARG A 29 -12.07 1.39 -8.72
N GLY A 30 -11.07 1.79 -7.92
CA GLY A 30 -9.91 2.53 -8.41
C GLY A 30 -9.15 1.75 -9.49
N LEU A 31 -8.93 0.45 -9.27
CA LEU A 31 -8.32 -0.46 -10.25
C LEU A 31 -9.15 -0.54 -11.53
N ASN A 32 -10.45 -0.77 -11.44
CA ASN A 32 -11.33 -0.83 -12.60
C ASN A 32 -11.30 0.47 -13.41
N GLU A 33 -11.30 1.62 -12.75
CA GLU A 33 -11.20 2.91 -13.44
C GLU A 33 -9.83 3.08 -14.13
N LEU A 34 -8.74 2.67 -13.47
CA LEU A 34 -7.38 2.70 -14.04
C LEU A 34 -7.26 1.79 -15.28
N ASP A 35 -7.91 0.63 -15.28
CA ASP A 35 -7.88 -0.36 -16.37
C ASP A 35 -8.72 0.08 -17.58
N THR A 36 -9.84 0.76 -17.32
CA THR A 36 -10.88 0.99 -18.35
C THR A 36 -10.94 2.42 -18.87
N LYS A 37 -10.40 3.40 -18.14
CA LYS A 37 -10.49 4.82 -18.50
C LYS A 37 -9.11 5.40 -18.81
N PRO A 38 -8.98 6.32 -19.77
CA PRO A 38 -7.74 7.06 -20.00
C PRO A 38 -7.52 8.12 -18.89
N ASN A 39 -6.26 8.51 -18.70
CA ASN A 39 -5.85 9.62 -17.82
C ASN A 39 -6.27 9.47 -16.36
N VAL A 40 -6.49 8.24 -15.90
CA VAL A 40 -6.72 7.99 -14.47
C VAL A 40 -5.38 7.94 -13.74
N VAL A 41 -5.32 8.59 -12.60
CA VAL A 41 -4.19 8.54 -11.66
C VAL A 41 -4.65 7.80 -10.41
N LEU A 42 -4.00 6.69 -10.09
CA LEU A 42 -4.18 5.96 -8.84
C LEU A 42 -2.83 5.98 -8.09
N PHE A 43 -2.84 6.06 -6.78
CA PHE A 43 -1.59 6.11 -6.02
C PHE A 43 -1.60 5.19 -4.80
N SER A 44 -0.42 5.00 -4.21
CA SER A 44 -0.15 3.98 -3.18
C SER A 44 -0.27 2.55 -3.71
N MET A 45 0.11 2.34 -4.99
CA MET A 45 0.13 1.02 -5.60
C MET A 45 1.52 0.41 -5.54
N SER A 46 1.61 -0.85 -5.11
CA SER A 46 2.83 -1.66 -5.24
C SER A 46 3.07 -2.05 -6.68
N ARG A 47 4.31 -1.85 -7.16
CA ARG A 47 4.76 -2.31 -8.47
C ARG A 47 5.20 -3.76 -8.37
N THR A 48 4.59 -4.64 -9.16
CA THR A 48 4.89 -6.08 -9.23
C THR A 48 5.17 -6.46 -10.67
N GLY A 49 5.79 -7.64 -10.90
CA GLY A 49 6.04 -8.14 -12.25
C GLY A 49 4.77 -8.22 -13.10
N GLU A 50 3.66 -8.66 -12.51
CA GLU A 50 2.36 -8.74 -13.20
C GLU A 50 1.80 -7.36 -13.55
N ARG A 51 1.91 -6.40 -12.64
CA ARG A 51 1.38 -5.04 -12.84
C ARG A 51 2.28 -4.16 -13.69
N ASN A 52 3.59 -4.44 -13.72
CA ASN A 52 4.56 -3.60 -14.40
C ASN A 52 4.21 -3.29 -15.87
N PRO A 53 3.82 -4.25 -16.72
CA PRO A 53 3.48 -3.99 -18.11
C PRO A 53 2.11 -3.32 -18.31
N LEU A 54 1.24 -3.31 -17.29
CA LEU A 54 -0.14 -2.85 -17.41
C LEU A 54 -0.32 -1.35 -17.25
N TYR A 55 0.62 -0.68 -16.56
CA TYR A 55 0.46 0.73 -16.17
C TYR A 55 1.71 1.54 -16.47
N GLN A 56 1.58 2.85 -16.30
CA GLN A 56 2.69 3.80 -16.33
C GLN A 56 3.00 4.24 -14.89
N TRP A 57 4.28 4.24 -14.52
CA TRP A 57 4.73 4.33 -13.14
C TRP A 57 5.49 5.63 -12.87
N ILE A 58 5.17 6.28 -11.74
CA ILE A 58 5.82 7.48 -11.24
C ILE A 58 6.26 7.20 -9.80
N GLY A 59 7.55 7.25 -9.53
CA GLY A 59 8.07 6.90 -8.22
C GLY A 59 9.44 6.25 -8.24
N PRO A 60 9.79 5.51 -7.16
CA PRO A 60 8.97 5.22 -5.98
C PRO A 60 8.73 6.46 -5.12
N VAL A 61 7.58 6.45 -4.41
CA VAL A 61 7.23 7.51 -3.46
C VAL A 61 7.32 7.07 -2.01
N LYS A 62 7.26 5.76 -1.75
CA LYS A 62 7.33 5.22 -0.39
C LYS A 62 7.81 3.77 -0.41
N GLU A 63 8.43 3.32 0.67
CA GLU A 63 8.62 1.91 0.99
C GLU A 63 7.67 1.49 2.08
N SER A 64 7.22 0.25 2.06
CA SER A 64 6.27 -0.33 3.00
C SER A 64 6.67 -1.78 3.29
N SER A 65 6.54 -2.18 4.56
CA SER A 65 6.71 -3.58 4.97
C SER A 65 5.36 -4.22 5.19
N PHE A 66 5.11 -5.38 4.60
CA PHE A 66 3.90 -6.15 4.85
C PHE A 66 4.16 -7.20 5.90
N ILE A 67 3.30 -7.22 6.91
CA ILE A 67 3.53 -7.91 8.17
C ILE A 67 2.27 -8.71 8.53
N PHE A 68 2.45 -9.91 9.10
CA PHE A 68 1.37 -10.59 9.80
C PHE A 68 1.23 -10.02 11.20
N TYR A 69 0.02 -9.58 11.54
CA TYR A 69 -0.33 -9.07 12.85
C TYR A 69 -1.30 -10.03 13.54
N ALA A 70 -1.04 -10.31 14.81
CA ALA A 70 -1.96 -11.06 15.67
C ALA A 70 -2.55 -10.14 16.75
N LYS A 71 -3.62 -10.61 17.39
CA LYS A 71 -4.14 -9.99 18.61
C LYS A 71 -3.09 -10.06 19.73
N ALA A 72 -2.92 -8.98 20.45
CA ALA A 72 -2.03 -8.94 21.62
C ALA A 72 -2.41 -10.05 22.63
N GLY A 73 -1.39 -10.69 23.20
CA GLY A 73 -1.58 -11.85 24.09
C GLY A 73 -1.85 -13.18 23.38
N SER A 74 -1.79 -13.22 22.02
CA SER A 74 -1.85 -14.46 21.27
C SER A 74 -0.56 -15.27 21.40
N ASP A 75 -0.68 -16.60 21.50
CA ASP A 75 0.47 -17.52 21.52
C ASP A 75 1.01 -17.84 20.11
N ILE A 76 0.44 -17.26 19.06
CA ILE A 76 0.83 -17.49 17.68
C ILE A 76 2.25 -16.99 17.44
N LYS A 77 3.08 -17.85 16.86
CA LYS A 77 4.46 -17.56 16.47
C LYS A 77 4.64 -17.84 15.00
N ILE A 78 5.10 -16.85 14.25
CA ILE A 78 5.40 -16.95 12.81
C ILE A 78 6.85 -16.56 12.61
N LYS A 79 7.64 -17.46 12.03
CA LYS A 79 9.04 -17.23 11.65
C LYS A 79 9.28 -17.38 10.15
N SER A 80 8.26 -17.88 9.43
CA SER A 80 8.30 -18.14 8.00
C SER A 80 6.90 -18.08 7.39
N LEU A 81 6.81 -18.03 6.05
CA LEU A 81 5.54 -18.18 5.34
C LEU A 81 4.90 -19.54 5.62
N ASP A 82 5.71 -20.59 5.76
CA ASP A 82 5.19 -21.95 6.01
C ASP A 82 4.55 -22.09 7.40
N ASP A 83 4.99 -21.32 8.39
CA ASP A 83 4.29 -21.28 9.67
C ASP A 83 2.91 -20.61 9.52
N ALA A 84 2.84 -19.52 8.76
CA ALA A 84 1.56 -18.87 8.50
C ALA A 84 0.58 -19.71 7.68
N LYS A 85 1.08 -20.57 6.77
CA LYS A 85 0.24 -21.53 6.02
C LYS A 85 -0.42 -22.59 6.90
N LYS A 86 0.13 -22.88 8.09
CA LYS A 86 -0.41 -23.84 9.05
C LYS A 86 -1.54 -23.25 9.90
N LEU A 87 -1.71 -21.95 9.91
CA LEU A 87 -2.80 -21.29 10.62
C LEU A 87 -4.15 -21.65 10.01
N THR A 88 -5.23 -21.49 10.80
CA THR A 88 -6.58 -21.78 10.33
C THR A 88 -7.04 -20.74 9.32
N LYS A 89 -6.84 -19.44 9.62
CA LYS A 89 -7.31 -18.32 8.79
C LYS A 89 -6.40 -17.11 8.85
N VAL A 90 -5.94 -16.68 7.68
CA VAL A 90 -5.16 -15.47 7.48
C VAL A 90 -6.02 -14.43 6.76
N GLY A 91 -6.30 -13.30 7.42
CA GLY A 91 -7.09 -12.22 6.84
C GLY A 91 -6.29 -11.38 5.84
N VAL A 92 -6.90 -11.11 4.69
CA VAL A 92 -6.32 -10.26 3.63
C VAL A 92 -7.38 -9.34 3.03
N TYR A 93 -6.95 -8.18 2.50
CA TYR A 93 -7.80 -7.31 1.69
C TYR A 93 -7.92 -7.89 0.28
N ASN A 94 -9.16 -8.08 -0.17
CA ASN A 94 -9.47 -8.73 -1.44
C ASN A 94 -8.80 -8.04 -2.64
N LYS A 95 -8.09 -8.81 -3.48
CA LYS A 95 -7.34 -8.34 -4.67
C LYS A 95 -6.24 -7.32 -4.39
N ASP A 96 -5.87 -7.13 -3.14
CA ASP A 96 -4.72 -6.33 -2.75
C ASP A 96 -3.40 -7.10 -3.05
N VAL A 97 -2.28 -6.39 -3.08
CA VAL A 97 -0.97 -7.00 -3.34
C VAL A 97 -0.63 -8.12 -2.35
N ARG A 98 -1.08 -8.01 -1.09
CA ARG A 98 -0.88 -9.04 -0.05
C ARG A 98 -1.66 -10.31 -0.35
N ASP A 99 -2.93 -10.17 -0.77
CA ASP A 99 -3.75 -11.30 -1.22
C ASP A 99 -3.11 -12.00 -2.43
N LEU A 100 -2.73 -11.24 -3.45
CA LEU A 100 -2.12 -11.78 -4.66
C LEU A 100 -0.78 -12.48 -4.35
N TYR A 101 0.09 -11.83 -3.57
CA TYR A 101 1.37 -12.41 -3.18
C TYR A 101 1.19 -13.70 -2.38
N LEU A 102 0.39 -13.69 -1.30
CA LEU A 102 0.19 -14.88 -0.48
C LEU A 102 -0.51 -16.01 -1.27
N THR A 103 -1.42 -15.67 -2.19
CA THR A 103 -2.00 -16.64 -3.13
C THR A 103 -0.93 -17.29 -4.01
N SER A 104 -0.01 -16.49 -4.58
CA SER A 104 1.11 -17.01 -5.40
C SER A 104 2.08 -17.87 -4.60
N GLN A 105 2.21 -17.60 -3.29
CA GLN A 105 3.00 -18.43 -2.36
C GLN A 105 2.30 -19.70 -1.92
N GLY A 106 1.10 -20.00 -2.45
CA GLY A 106 0.38 -21.25 -2.22
C GLY A 106 -0.45 -21.30 -0.93
N PHE A 107 -0.80 -20.14 -0.34
CA PHE A 107 -1.72 -20.10 0.79
C PHE A 107 -3.12 -20.59 0.40
N LYS A 108 -3.68 -21.50 1.20
CA LYS A 108 -5.04 -22.05 1.04
C LYS A 108 -6.01 -21.57 2.12
N ASN A 109 -5.50 -20.88 3.13
CA ASN A 109 -6.20 -20.43 4.34
C ASN A 109 -6.46 -18.91 4.35
N LEU A 110 -6.46 -18.25 3.18
CA LEU A 110 -6.76 -16.82 3.08
C LEU A 110 -8.26 -16.56 3.22
N GLU A 111 -8.62 -15.68 4.16
CA GLU A 111 -9.97 -15.13 4.27
C GLU A 111 -9.97 -13.68 3.79
N ARG A 112 -10.65 -13.44 2.66
CA ARG A 112 -10.72 -12.15 2.00
C ARG A 112 -11.79 -11.26 2.59
N SER A 113 -11.45 -10.03 2.88
CA SER A 113 -12.38 -9.00 3.36
C SER A 113 -12.48 -7.85 2.36
N PRO A 114 -13.61 -7.12 2.35
CA PRO A 114 -13.80 -5.99 1.44
C PRO A 114 -12.93 -4.77 1.80
N ASP A 115 -12.40 -4.73 3.02
CA ASP A 115 -11.51 -3.70 3.54
C ASP A 115 -10.70 -4.22 4.74
N ASN A 116 -9.67 -3.47 5.12
CA ASN A 116 -8.78 -3.84 6.22
C ASN A 116 -9.43 -3.67 7.59
N VAL A 117 -10.33 -2.70 7.76
CA VAL A 117 -11.08 -2.49 9.03
C VAL A 117 -11.91 -3.70 9.36
N THR A 118 -12.59 -4.28 8.36
CA THR A 118 -13.35 -5.52 8.49
C THR A 118 -12.43 -6.69 8.89
N SER A 119 -11.22 -6.79 8.32
CA SER A 119 -10.24 -7.81 8.69
C SER A 119 -9.81 -7.68 10.15
N VAL A 120 -9.51 -6.47 10.61
CA VAL A 120 -9.14 -6.22 12.01
C VAL A 120 -10.30 -6.57 12.95
N LYS A 121 -11.54 -6.18 12.64
CA LYS A 121 -12.72 -6.57 13.46
C LYS A 121 -12.91 -8.08 13.53
N LYS A 122 -12.68 -8.82 12.45
CA LYS A 122 -12.72 -10.29 12.45
C LYS A 122 -11.62 -10.89 13.32
N LEU A 123 -10.38 -10.37 13.25
CA LEU A 123 -9.28 -10.80 14.10
C LEU A 123 -9.60 -10.60 15.57
N MET A 124 -10.05 -9.40 15.94
CA MET A 124 -10.38 -9.08 17.33
C MET A 124 -11.56 -9.89 17.86
N GLY A 125 -12.49 -10.28 16.99
CA GLY A 125 -13.60 -11.17 17.28
C GLY A 125 -13.25 -12.66 17.24
N GLY A 126 -11.97 -13.04 17.10
CA GLY A 126 -11.51 -14.45 17.11
C GLY A 126 -11.88 -15.24 15.84
N ARG A 127 -12.24 -14.58 14.75
CA ARG A 127 -12.59 -15.25 13.49
C ARG A 127 -11.40 -15.42 12.55
N LEU A 128 -10.29 -14.76 12.83
CA LEU A 128 -9.01 -14.86 12.13
C LEU A 128 -7.91 -15.10 13.15
N ASP A 129 -6.87 -15.81 12.75
CA ASP A 129 -5.67 -16.01 13.55
C ASP A 129 -4.74 -14.80 13.46
N VAL A 130 -4.57 -14.28 12.23
CA VAL A 130 -3.76 -13.11 11.93
C VAL A 130 -4.39 -12.31 10.78
N VAL A 131 -3.96 -11.05 10.64
CA VAL A 131 -4.20 -10.23 9.45
C VAL A 131 -2.88 -9.85 8.79
N ALA A 132 -2.87 -9.81 7.47
CA ALA A 132 -1.76 -9.28 6.68
C ALA A 132 -2.00 -7.81 6.38
N ASP A 133 -1.17 -6.92 6.92
CA ASP A 133 -1.28 -5.48 6.67
C ASP A 133 0.09 -4.80 6.58
N SER A 134 0.11 -3.52 6.24
CA SER A 134 1.35 -2.75 6.14
C SER A 134 1.67 -2.00 7.44
N ASP A 135 2.96 -1.86 7.72
CA ASP A 135 3.49 -1.16 8.88
C ASP A 135 3.04 0.30 9.00
N ASP A 136 2.73 0.91 7.89
CA ASP A 136 2.38 2.32 7.78
C ASP A 136 0.88 2.62 7.85
N SER A 137 0.02 1.64 7.65
CA SER A 137 -1.44 1.81 7.67
C SER A 137 -2.11 1.20 8.89
N ILE A 138 -1.48 0.19 9.50
CA ILE A 138 -2.12 -0.63 10.52
C ILE A 138 -2.62 0.18 11.73
N ASP A 139 -1.87 1.17 12.21
CA ASP A 139 -2.29 1.98 13.36
C ASP A 139 -3.59 2.76 13.09
N GLY A 140 -3.74 3.33 11.88
CA GLY A 140 -4.96 4.00 11.47
C GLY A 140 -6.15 3.03 11.33
N ILE A 141 -5.89 1.86 10.73
CA ILE A 141 -6.91 0.82 10.55
C ILE A 141 -7.40 0.28 11.91
N ILE A 142 -6.50 0.09 12.89
CA ILE A 142 -6.85 -0.31 14.25
C ILE A 142 -7.78 0.73 14.89
N ALA A 143 -7.45 2.01 14.76
CA ALA A 143 -8.26 3.11 15.31
C ALA A 143 -9.63 3.18 14.62
N ASP A 144 -9.71 3.08 13.29
CA ASP A 144 -10.95 3.05 12.52
C ASP A 144 -11.82 1.83 12.85
N ALA A 145 -11.20 0.73 13.26
CA ALA A 145 -11.89 -0.48 13.72
C ALA A 145 -12.44 -0.34 15.15
N GLY A 146 -12.08 0.73 15.89
CA GLY A 146 -12.50 1.00 17.26
C GLY A 146 -11.61 0.39 18.34
N PHE A 147 -10.35 0.05 17.99
CA PHE A 147 -9.37 -0.55 18.89
C PHE A 147 -8.21 0.40 19.15
N LYS A 148 -7.29 0.02 20.06
CA LYS A 148 -6.14 0.85 20.47
C LYS A 148 -4.85 0.35 19.85
N LYS A 149 -3.92 1.27 19.61
CA LYS A 149 -2.54 0.91 19.28
C LYS A 149 -1.98 -0.04 20.34
N GLY A 150 -1.44 -1.19 19.91
CA GLY A 150 -0.94 -2.24 20.81
C GLY A 150 -1.93 -3.39 21.02
N ASP A 151 -3.20 -3.27 20.62
CA ASP A 151 -4.13 -4.40 20.64
C ASP A 151 -3.78 -5.45 19.56
N LEU A 152 -3.03 -5.02 18.53
CA LEU A 152 -2.39 -5.90 17.56
C LEU A 152 -0.87 -5.80 17.66
N VAL A 153 -0.19 -6.94 17.51
CA VAL A 153 1.26 -7.05 17.56
C VAL A 153 1.82 -7.61 16.27
N PRO A 154 2.94 -7.06 15.75
CA PRO A 154 3.59 -7.59 14.57
C PRO A 154 4.29 -8.92 14.91
N LEU A 155 4.16 -9.91 14.01
CA LEU A 155 4.80 -11.23 14.18
C LEU A 155 5.93 -11.46 13.17
N TYR A 156 5.67 -11.23 11.88
CA TYR A 156 6.62 -11.56 10.83
C TYR A 156 6.44 -10.67 9.61
N THR A 157 7.52 -10.03 9.16
CA THR A 157 7.54 -9.29 7.90
C THR A 157 7.74 -10.26 6.74
N PHE A 158 6.71 -10.45 5.94
CA PHE A 158 6.74 -11.43 4.85
C PHE A 158 7.08 -10.81 3.48
N MET A 159 6.94 -9.49 3.33
CA MET A 159 7.27 -8.81 2.08
C MET A 159 7.62 -7.34 2.34
N LYS A 160 8.53 -6.80 1.54
CA LYS A 160 8.75 -5.34 1.41
C LYS A 160 8.37 -4.91 0.01
N SER A 161 7.82 -3.73 -0.12
CA SER A 161 7.37 -3.20 -1.40
C SER A 161 7.61 -1.71 -1.50
N GLN A 162 7.80 -1.23 -2.73
CA GLN A 162 7.81 0.19 -3.04
C GLN A 162 6.45 0.60 -3.60
N LEU A 163 5.94 1.73 -3.11
CA LEU A 163 4.67 2.31 -3.54
C LEU A 163 4.91 3.40 -4.58
N TYR A 164 4.04 3.43 -5.55
CA TYR A 164 4.09 4.32 -6.70
C TYR A 164 2.78 5.09 -6.88
N ILE A 165 2.86 6.19 -7.61
CA ILE A 165 1.75 6.78 -8.32
C ILE A 165 1.69 6.10 -9.68
N VAL A 166 0.50 5.71 -10.13
CA VAL A 166 0.31 5.01 -11.40
C VAL A 166 -0.70 5.72 -12.28
N MET A 167 -0.50 5.61 -13.57
CA MET A 167 -1.42 6.12 -14.57
C MET A 167 -1.89 5.01 -15.50
N SER A 168 -3.10 5.18 -16.03
CA SER A 168 -3.64 4.31 -17.08
C SER A 168 -2.63 4.12 -18.20
N LYS A 169 -2.56 2.92 -18.78
CA LYS A 169 -1.62 2.59 -19.85
C LYS A 169 -1.71 3.56 -21.04
N SER A 170 -2.93 4.01 -21.34
CA SER A 170 -3.24 4.93 -22.44
C SER A 170 -2.95 6.41 -22.16
N THR A 171 -2.49 6.77 -20.95
CA THR A 171 -2.13 8.15 -20.63
C THR A 171 -0.99 8.62 -21.53
N PRO A 172 -1.07 9.82 -22.17
CA PRO A 172 -0.01 10.33 -23.03
C PRO A 172 1.34 10.39 -22.31
N SER A 173 2.39 9.98 -23.00
CA SER A 173 3.77 9.96 -22.45
C SER A 173 4.24 11.32 -21.95
N ALA A 174 3.81 12.40 -22.60
CA ALA A 174 4.09 13.76 -22.16
C ALA A 174 3.53 14.07 -20.77
N THR A 175 2.29 13.61 -20.48
CA THR A 175 1.67 13.75 -19.15
C THR A 175 2.45 12.96 -18.10
N VAL A 176 2.77 11.70 -18.40
CA VAL A 176 3.57 10.85 -17.50
C VAL A 176 4.94 11.48 -17.22
N LYS A 177 5.60 11.99 -18.24
CA LYS A 177 6.87 12.70 -18.10
C LYS A 177 6.75 13.93 -17.21
N GLN A 178 5.72 14.74 -17.38
CA GLN A 178 5.47 15.95 -16.58
C GLN A 178 5.35 15.61 -15.09
N TRP A 179 4.65 14.52 -14.73
CA TRP A 179 4.53 14.05 -13.35
C TRP A 179 5.85 13.50 -12.81
N ASN A 180 6.60 12.75 -13.60
CA ASN A 180 7.93 12.25 -13.21
C ASN A 180 8.91 13.42 -12.98
N ASP A 181 8.93 14.40 -13.88
CA ASP A 181 9.80 15.58 -13.75
C ASP A 181 9.45 16.40 -12.48
N ALA A 182 8.16 16.56 -12.17
CA ALA A 182 7.71 17.22 -10.96
C ALA A 182 8.17 16.49 -9.70
N LEU A 183 8.01 15.15 -9.65
CA LEU A 183 8.51 14.34 -8.54
C LEU A 183 10.04 14.40 -8.42
N ALA A 184 10.76 14.32 -9.53
CA ALA A 184 12.21 14.45 -9.55
C ALA A 184 12.64 15.85 -9.03
N GLY A 185 11.94 16.90 -9.41
CA GLY A 185 12.12 18.25 -8.89
C GLY A 185 11.94 18.32 -7.38
N MET A 186 10.88 17.69 -6.85
CA MET A 186 10.64 17.59 -5.40
C MET A 186 11.75 16.85 -4.65
N LYS A 187 12.30 15.79 -5.24
CA LYS A 187 13.45 15.07 -4.66
C LYS A 187 14.71 15.92 -4.67
N LYS A 188 14.94 16.68 -5.74
CA LYS A 188 16.12 17.53 -5.92
C LYS A 188 16.11 18.76 -5.00
N ASP A 189 14.98 19.44 -4.85
CA ASP A 189 14.87 20.66 -4.03
C ASP A 189 14.63 20.39 -2.54
N GLY A 190 14.53 19.12 -2.15
CA GLY A 190 14.36 18.69 -0.76
C GLY A 190 12.93 18.77 -0.24
N SER A 191 11.95 19.25 -1.01
CA SER A 191 10.54 19.33 -0.57
C SER A 191 9.95 17.94 -0.32
N PHE A 192 10.33 16.93 -1.13
CA PHE A 192 9.97 15.54 -0.89
C PHE A 192 10.49 15.05 0.47
N ALA A 193 11.77 15.29 0.77
CA ALA A 193 12.38 14.88 2.02
C ALA A 193 11.75 15.61 3.23
N LYS A 194 11.36 16.88 3.06
CA LYS A 194 10.65 17.64 4.10
C LYS A 194 9.27 17.04 4.38
N LEU A 195 8.51 16.70 3.35
CA LEU A 195 7.22 16.02 3.49
C LEU A 195 7.40 14.66 4.15
N HIS A 196 8.36 13.85 3.69
CA HIS A 196 8.63 12.52 4.24
C HIS A 196 8.92 12.58 5.74
N ARG A 197 9.82 13.46 6.18
CA ARG A 197 10.14 13.63 7.60
C ARG A 197 8.95 14.06 8.46
N LYS A 198 8.02 14.83 7.89
CA LYS A 198 6.81 15.24 8.60
C LYS A 198 5.92 14.05 8.97
N PHE A 199 5.80 13.08 8.06
CA PHE A 199 4.94 11.91 8.25
C PHE A 199 5.68 10.72 8.88
N PHE A 200 6.98 10.61 8.65
CA PHE A 200 7.82 9.48 9.09
C PHE A 200 9.12 10.00 9.72
N PRO A 201 9.06 10.57 10.93
CA PRO A 201 10.24 11.05 11.63
C PRO A 201 11.26 9.92 11.82
N GLY A 202 12.50 10.14 11.37
CA GLY A 202 13.59 9.17 11.50
C GLY A 202 13.63 8.05 10.47
N ALA A 203 12.61 7.90 9.62
CA ALA A 203 12.64 6.90 8.56
C ALA A 203 13.52 7.33 7.38
N ALA A 204 14.19 6.36 6.75
CA ALA A 204 14.95 6.59 5.52
C ALA A 204 14.02 6.97 4.36
N LEU A 205 14.53 7.76 3.43
CA LEU A 205 13.83 8.02 2.17
C LEU A 205 13.76 6.73 1.34
N PRO A 206 12.72 6.59 0.50
CA PRO A 206 12.64 5.43 -0.40
C PRO A 206 13.88 5.37 -1.30
N GLY A 207 14.44 4.18 -1.42
CA GLY A 207 15.58 3.89 -2.28
C GLY A 207 15.27 4.06 -3.77
N PRO A 208 16.23 3.75 -4.65
CA PRO A 208 16.00 3.72 -6.09
C PRO A 208 14.91 2.70 -6.44
N ALA A 209 14.31 2.88 -7.63
CA ALA A 209 13.30 1.95 -8.11
C ALA A 209 13.84 0.52 -8.20
N ILE A 210 13.07 -0.45 -7.71
CA ILE A 210 13.37 -1.87 -7.91
C ILE A 210 13.05 -2.19 -9.37
N GLU A 211 14.02 -2.69 -10.11
CA GLU A 211 13.86 -3.03 -11.53
C GLU A 211 13.53 -4.51 -11.77
N LYS A 212 13.83 -5.38 -10.80
CA LYS A 212 13.52 -6.82 -10.84
C LYS A 212 12.35 -7.11 -9.90
N PHE A 213 11.30 -7.69 -10.45
CA PHE A 213 10.06 -8.03 -9.76
C PHE A 213 9.85 -9.54 -9.71
#